data_ae9e09036565fb9c7f1ce72a45fbc828
#
_entry.id   ae9e09036565fb9c7f1ce72a45fbc828
#
_cell.length_a   1.000
_cell.length_b   1.000
_cell.length_c   1.000
_cell.angle_alpha   90.00
_cell.angle_beta   90.00
_cell.angle_gamma   90.00
#
_symmetry.space_group_name_H-M   'P 1'
#
loop_
_entity.id
_entity.type
_entity.pdbx_description
1 polymer ?
#
loop_
_entity_poly.entity_id
_entity_poly.type
_entity_poly.pdbx_seq_one_letter_code
_entity_poly.pdbx_strand_id
1 'polypeptide(L)'
;MIIDSHAHIYPDKLARKAARSIGDFYDIDMDLDGTVDMLLKVGDEAGVDKFLVHSVATTPHQVRSINSFIAKSVSEHPDRFIGFATLHPGCGDEIPEIVDEAIELGLSGIKLHPDFQEFDIDAPEAMRMYEVLEGRL
;
A
#
# COMPACT_ATOMS: atom_id res chain seq x y z
N MET A 1 16.13 14.74 -9.31
CA MET A 1 14.86 14.06 -8.98
C MET A 1 15.11 13.13 -7.81
N ILE A 2 14.36 13.30 -6.73
CA ILE A 2 14.39 12.44 -5.54
C ILE A 2 13.05 11.72 -5.47
N ILE A 3 13.06 10.39 -5.35
CA ILE A 3 11.87 9.57 -5.21
C ILE A 3 11.96 8.81 -3.88
N ASP A 4 11.00 9.06 -2.99
CA ASP A 4 10.83 8.21 -1.81
C ASP A 4 10.10 6.93 -2.25
N SER A 5 10.77 5.80 -2.15
CA SER A 5 10.27 4.50 -2.63
C SER A 5 9.46 3.73 -1.58
N HIS A 6 9.17 4.31 -0.41
CA HIS A 6 8.43 3.64 0.66
C HIS A 6 7.64 4.64 1.51
N ALA A 7 6.48 5.06 1.02
CA ALA A 7 5.61 5.97 1.75
C ALA A 7 4.22 5.35 1.99
N HIS A 8 3.77 5.40 3.24
CA HIS A 8 2.42 4.97 3.60
C HIS A 8 1.47 6.15 3.64
N ILE A 9 0.28 5.98 3.07
CA ILE A 9 -0.82 6.94 3.17
C ILE A 9 -2.11 6.24 3.60
N TYR A 10 -2.93 6.97 4.34
CA TYR A 10 -4.19 6.48 4.88
C TYR A 10 -5.29 7.53 4.73
N PRO A 11 -6.57 7.13 4.60
CA PRO A 11 -7.69 8.07 4.70
C PRO A 11 -7.65 8.81 6.04
N ASP A 12 -7.94 10.12 6.06
CA ASP A 12 -7.81 11.01 7.23
C ASP A 12 -8.45 10.43 8.50
N LYS A 13 -9.63 9.80 8.36
CA LYS A 13 -10.36 9.17 9.47
C LYS A 13 -9.61 8.01 10.12
N LEU A 14 -8.70 7.37 9.39
CA LEU A 14 -7.97 6.18 9.81
C LEU A 14 -6.49 6.47 10.10
N ALA A 15 -5.93 7.54 9.55
CA ALA A 15 -4.51 7.83 9.51
C ALA A 15 -3.85 7.75 10.91
N ARG A 16 -4.36 8.48 11.88
CA ARG A 16 -3.82 8.44 13.26
C ARG A 16 -3.89 7.06 13.91
N LYS A 17 -4.97 6.31 13.64
CA LYS A 17 -5.10 4.94 14.18
C LYS A 17 -4.11 4.00 13.52
N ALA A 18 -3.94 4.10 12.20
CA ALA A 18 -2.98 3.30 11.45
C ALA A 18 -1.53 3.61 11.87
N ALA A 19 -1.16 4.88 11.97
CA ALA A 19 0.17 5.31 12.43
C ALA A 19 0.46 4.76 13.83
N ARG A 20 -0.49 4.90 14.77
CA ARG A 20 -0.34 4.35 16.13
C ARG A 20 -0.16 2.82 16.11
N SER A 21 -0.95 2.09 15.33
CA SER A 21 -0.84 0.62 15.24
C SER A 21 0.54 0.17 14.71
N ILE A 22 1.12 0.94 13.79
CA ILE A 22 2.49 0.69 13.30
C ILE A 22 3.51 1.01 14.41
N GLY A 23 3.35 2.13 15.09
CA GLY A 23 4.21 2.51 16.22
C GLY A 23 4.20 1.45 17.31
N ASP A 24 3.02 0.98 17.71
CA ASP A 24 2.85 -0.09 18.70
C ASP A 24 3.53 -1.39 18.26
N PHE A 25 3.46 -1.73 16.97
CA PHE A 25 4.08 -2.95 16.44
C PHE A 25 5.62 -2.92 16.47
N TYR A 26 6.21 -1.75 16.15
CA TYR A 26 7.67 -1.58 16.12
C TYR A 26 8.27 -1.00 17.39
N ASP A 27 7.44 -0.71 18.42
CA ASP A 27 7.84 -0.03 19.66
C ASP A 27 8.55 1.30 19.39
N ILE A 28 7.95 2.13 18.51
CA ILE A 28 8.43 3.46 18.14
C ILE A 28 7.32 4.50 18.20
N ASP A 29 7.67 5.71 18.59
CA ASP A 29 6.75 6.85 18.51
C ASP A 29 6.61 7.33 17.06
N MET A 30 5.35 7.50 16.60
CA MET A 30 5.04 8.01 15.27
C MET A 30 4.71 9.50 15.34
N ASP A 31 5.60 10.34 14.80
CA ASP A 31 5.46 11.80 14.81
C ASP A 31 4.42 12.31 13.81
N LEU A 32 4.22 11.58 12.70
CA LEU A 32 3.33 11.97 11.61
C LEU A 32 2.09 11.09 11.56
N ASP A 33 0.98 11.65 11.07
CA ASP A 33 -0.30 10.96 11.05
C ASP A 33 -0.55 10.08 9.82
N GLY A 34 0.29 10.20 8.77
CA GLY A 34 0.19 9.37 7.56
C GLY A 34 -0.94 9.79 6.60
N THR A 35 -1.43 11.03 6.69
CA THR A 35 -2.38 11.58 5.70
C THR A 35 -1.65 11.97 4.39
N VAL A 36 -2.40 12.05 3.29
CA VAL A 36 -1.88 12.53 2.00
C VAL A 36 -1.29 13.94 2.12
N ASP A 37 -2.02 14.84 2.76
CA ASP A 37 -1.59 16.24 2.94
C ASP A 37 -0.31 16.34 3.75
N MET A 38 -0.16 15.54 4.81
CA MET A 38 1.05 15.51 5.63
C MET A 38 2.24 15.00 4.83
N LEU A 39 2.07 13.92 4.04
CA LEU A 39 3.14 13.38 3.20
C LEU A 39 3.62 14.41 2.17
N LEU A 40 2.69 15.08 1.48
CA LEU A 40 3.03 16.12 0.51
C LEU A 40 3.76 17.28 1.16
N LYS A 41 3.28 17.75 2.31
CA LYS A 41 3.90 18.85 3.05
C LYS A 41 5.34 18.55 3.45
N VAL A 42 5.58 17.42 4.12
CA VAL A 42 6.95 17.06 4.56
C VAL A 42 7.86 16.75 3.38
N GLY A 43 7.30 16.20 2.31
CA GLY A 43 8.03 15.97 1.08
C GLY A 43 8.49 17.25 0.38
N ASP A 44 7.63 18.26 0.34
CA ASP A 44 7.99 19.58 -0.20
C ASP A 44 9.09 20.23 0.63
N GLU A 45 8.99 20.17 1.95
CA GLU A 45 10.02 20.67 2.87
C GLU A 45 11.37 19.93 2.70
N ALA A 46 11.33 18.63 2.39
CA ALA A 46 12.52 17.79 2.19
C ALA A 46 13.04 17.78 0.74
N GLY A 47 12.34 18.41 -0.20
CA GLY A 47 12.70 18.42 -1.62
C GLY A 47 12.49 17.08 -2.33
N VAL A 48 11.53 16.27 -1.88
CA VAL A 48 11.15 15.00 -2.52
C VAL A 48 10.22 15.29 -3.70
N ASP A 49 10.59 14.82 -4.88
CA ASP A 49 9.83 15.04 -6.11
C ASP A 49 8.62 14.10 -6.22
N LYS A 50 8.82 12.81 -5.91
CA LYS A 50 7.77 11.77 -6.03
C LYS A 50 7.82 10.79 -4.86
N PHE A 51 6.67 10.14 -4.64
CA PHE A 51 6.51 9.08 -3.65
C PHE A 51 5.93 7.83 -4.30
N LEU A 52 6.48 6.67 -3.96
CA LEU A 52 5.82 5.40 -4.16
C LEU A 52 4.94 5.16 -2.94
N VAL A 53 3.63 5.33 -3.13
CA VAL A 53 2.63 5.24 -2.06
C VAL A 53 1.94 3.89 -2.04
N HIS A 54 1.73 3.37 -0.86
CA HIS A 54 1.07 2.09 -0.63
C HIS A 54 0.52 1.98 0.79
N SER A 55 -0.28 0.95 1.02
CA SER A 55 -0.70 0.49 2.34
C SER A 55 -0.76 -1.03 2.35
N VAL A 56 -1.00 -1.63 3.51
CA VAL A 56 -1.05 -3.09 3.69
C VAL A 56 -2.42 -3.48 4.20
N ALA A 57 -3.06 -4.44 3.51
CA ALA A 57 -4.27 -5.09 4.00
C ALA A 57 -3.88 -6.17 5.01
N THR A 58 -4.24 -6.00 6.26
CA THR A 58 -4.01 -7.01 7.32
C THR A 58 -5.06 -8.12 7.31
N THR A 59 -6.11 -7.97 6.51
CA THR A 59 -7.16 -8.96 6.29
C THR A 59 -7.65 -8.91 4.84
N PRO A 60 -8.13 -10.03 4.26
CA PRO A 60 -8.56 -10.09 2.86
C PRO A 60 -9.60 -9.04 2.47
N HIS A 61 -10.59 -8.79 3.32
CA HIS A 61 -11.68 -7.86 3.01
C HIS A 61 -11.28 -6.38 2.96
N GLN A 62 -10.07 -6.02 3.38
CA GLN A 62 -9.54 -4.66 3.27
C GLN A 62 -8.92 -4.36 1.90
N VAL A 63 -8.53 -5.39 1.13
CA VAL A 63 -7.71 -5.27 -0.07
C VAL A 63 -8.32 -4.29 -1.08
N ARG A 64 -9.55 -4.52 -1.53
CA ARG A 64 -10.19 -3.67 -2.54
C ARG A 64 -10.39 -2.22 -2.10
N SER A 65 -10.73 -2.00 -0.83
CA SER A 65 -10.92 -0.65 -0.31
C SER A 65 -9.61 0.14 -0.21
N ILE A 66 -8.51 -0.53 0.15
CA ILE A 66 -7.18 0.06 0.18
C ILE A 66 -6.72 0.38 -1.25
N ASN A 67 -6.84 -0.56 -2.19
CA ASN A 67 -6.44 -0.36 -3.58
C ASN A 67 -7.21 0.81 -4.22
N SER A 68 -8.51 0.91 -3.98
CA SER A 68 -9.33 2.03 -4.44
C SER A 68 -8.88 3.37 -3.85
N PHE A 69 -8.51 3.41 -2.58
CA PHE A 69 -8.00 4.63 -1.93
C PHE A 69 -6.64 5.05 -2.51
N ILE A 70 -5.70 4.12 -2.68
CA ILE A 70 -4.39 4.42 -3.30
C ILE A 70 -4.57 4.93 -4.73
N ALA A 71 -5.37 4.25 -5.55
CA ALA A 71 -5.62 4.64 -6.92
C ALA A 71 -6.25 6.05 -7.02
N LYS A 72 -7.21 6.35 -6.15
CA LYS A 72 -7.80 7.69 -6.05
C LYS A 72 -6.73 8.72 -5.70
N SER A 73 -5.90 8.47 -4.70
CA SER A 73 -4.83 9.39 -4.30
C SER A 73 -3.83 9.63 -5.43
N VAL A 74 -3.47 8.60 -6.20
CA VAL A 74 -2.62 8.74 -7.40
C VAL A 74 -3.31 9.59 -8.46
N SER A 75 -4.60 9.39 -8.71
CA SER A 75 -5.35 10.17 -9.71
C SER A 75 -5.48 11.66 -9.34
N GLU A 76 -5.51 11.98 -8.04
CA GLU A 76 -5.54 13.34 -7.52
C GLU A 76 -4.15 14.02 -7.53
N HIS A 77 -3.07 13.23 -7.50
CA HIS A 77 -1.68 13.72 -7.47
C HIS A 77 -0.76 12.96 -8.46
N PRO A 78 -1.09 12.93 -9.78
CA PRO A 78 -0.41 12.07 -10.75
C PRO A 78 1.08 12.44 -10.97
N ASP A 79 1.44 13.69 -10.72
CA ASP A 79 2.82 14.17 -10.82
C ASP A 79 3.67 13.83 -9.59
N ARG A 80 3.03 13.47 -8.47
CA ARG A 80 3.67 13.24 -7.19
C ARG A 80 3.66 11.77 -6.75
N PHE A 81 2.64 11.00 -7.12
CA PHE A 81 2.46 9.65 -6.62
C PHE A 81 2.59 8.57 -7.70
N ILE A 82 3.24 7.48 -7.30
CA ILE A 82 3.23 6.18 -7.97
C ILE A 82 2.56 5.22 -6.99
N GLY A 83 1.50 4.53 -7.40
CA GLY A 83 0.70 3.68 -6.50
C GLY A 83 1.05 2.21 -6.62
N PHE A 84 1.25 1.54 -5.48
CA PHE A 84 1.24 0.09 -5.41
C PHE A 84 -0.04 -0.39 -4.72
N ALA A 85 -0.63 -1.45 -5.27
CA ALA A 85 -1.73 -2.16 -4.65
C ALA A 85 -1.25 -3.02 -3.48
N THR A 86 -2.18 -3.50 -2.69
CA THR A 86 -1.95 -4.57 -1.72
C THR A 86 -2.72 -5.82 -2.13
N LEU A 87 -2.22 -6.99 -1.72
CA LEU A 87 -2.91 -8.27 -1.77
C LEU A 87 -2.81 -8.95 -0.41
N HIS A 88 -3.57 -10.02 -0.24
CA HIS A 88 -3.50 -10.88 0.93
C HIS A 88 -3.63 -12.34 0.49
N PRO A 89 -2.76 -13.28 0.94
CA PRO A 89 -2.86 -14.70 0.54
C PRO A 89 -4.24 -15.30 0.84
N GLY A 90 -4.89 -14.85 1.91
CA GLY A 90 -6.24 -15.28 2.30
C GLY A 90 -7.36 -14.86 1.35
N CYS A 91 -7.08 -14.08 0.28
CA CYS A 91 -8.07 -13.82 -0.78
C CYS A 91 -8.34 -15.06 -1.66
N GLY A 92 -7.46 -16.08 -1.62
CA GLY A 92 -7.69 -17.36 -2.28
C GLY A 92 -8.00 -17.22 -3.77
N ASP A 93 -9.13 -17.77 -4.18
CA ASP A 93 -9.54 -17.80 -5.61
C ASP A 93 -9.91 -16.42 -6.18
N GLU A 94 -10.07 -15.38 -5.35
CA GLU A 94 -10.35 -14.01 -5.81
C GLU A 94 -9.08 -13.27 -6.28
N ILE A 95 -7.88 -13.79 -6.01
CA ILE A 95 -6.61 -13.12 -6.32
C ILE A 95 -6.51 -12.70 -7.79
N PRO A 96 -6.84 -13.53 -8.81
CA PRO A 96 -6.76 -13.13 -10.21
C PRO A 96 -7.63 -11.91 -10.54
N GLU A 97 -8.86 -11.87 -10.02
CA GLU A 97 -9.79 -10.75 -10.21
C GLU A 97 -9.27 -9.47 -9.55
N ILE A 98 -8.77 -9.58 -8.31
CA ILE A 98 -8.19 -8.43 -7.58
C ILE A 98 -6.96 -7.87 -8.32
N VAL A 99 -6.14 -8.72 -8.93
CA VAL A 99 -5.00 -8.29 -9.74
C VAL A 99 -5.46 -7.56 -11.00
N ASP A 100 -6.50 -8.07 -11.68
CA ASP A 100 -7.11 -7.37 -12.83
C ASP A 100 -7.65 -5.99 -12.44
N GLU A 101 -8.40 -5.91 -11.32
CA GLU A 101 -8.89 -4.65 -10.76
C GLU A 101 -7.73 -3.67 -10.45
N ALA A 102 -6.63 -4.14 -9.87
CA ALA A 102 -5.47 -3.30 -9.55
C ALA A 102 -4.80 -2.73 -10.82
N ILE A 103 -4.70 -3.53 -11.88
CA ILE A 103 -4.18 -3.10 -13.19
C ILE A 103 -5.11 -2.04 -13.82
N GLU A 104 -6.43 -2.28 -13.80
CA GLU A 104 -7.43 -1.33 -14.32
C GLU A 104 -7.41 0.00 -13.55
N LEU A 105 -7.13 -0.03 -12.26
CA LEU A 105 -6.94 1.14 -11.42
C LEU A 105 -5.62 1.88 -11.68
N GLY A 106 -4.74 1.36 -12.54
CA GLY A 106 -3.45 1.96 -12.89
C GLY A 106 -2.38 1.82 -11.80
N LEU A 107 -2.53 0.85 -10.90
CA LEU A 107 -1.51 0.57 -9.89
C LEU A 107 -0.36 -0.23 -10.51
N SER A 108 0.89 0.08 -10.12
CA SER A 108 2.09 -0.33 -10.86
C SER A 108 2.86 -1.47 -10.19
N GLY A 109 2.34 -2.03 -9.11
CA GLY A 109 2.98 -3.12 -8.38
C GLY A 109 2.20 -3.51 -7.14
N ILE A 110 2.72 -4.48 -6.39
CA ILE A 110 2.09 -5.01 -5.18
C ILE A 110 2.98 -4.80 -3.96
N LYS A 111 2.39 -4.29 -2.90
CA LYS A 111 3.00 -4.21 -1.56
C LYS A 111 2.46 -5.32 -0.67
N LEU A 112 3.37 -6.09 -0.11
CA LEU A 112 3.09 -7.09 0.92
C LEU A 112 3.90 -6.78 2.18
N HIS A 113 3.42 -7.27 3.31
CA HIS A 113 4.13 -7.21 4.59
C HIS A 113 3.86 -8.50 5.38
N PRO A 114 4.68 -9.53 5.21
CA PRO A 114 4.42 -10.85 5.78
C PRO A 114 4.12 -10.84 7.28
N ASP A 115 4.88 -10.07 8.09
CA ASP A 115 4.65 -9.99 9.53
C ASP A 115 3.28 -9.40 9.90
N PHE A 116 2.84 -8.32 9.23
CA PHE A 116 1.52 -7.73 9.46
C PHE A 116 0.36 -8.57 8.93
N GLN A 117 0.64 -9.36 7.90
CA GLN A 117 -0.34 -10.19 7.20
C GLN A 117 -0.33 -11.63 7.70
N GLU A 118 0.58 -11.94 8.63
CA GLU A 118 0.71 -13.23 9.32
C GLU A 118 0.85 -14.41 8.35
N PHE A 119 1.77 -14.31 7.37
CA PHE A 119 2.08 -15.40 6.45
C PHE A 119 3.59 -15.53 6.21
N ASP A 120 4.05 -16.74 5.93
CA ASP A 120 5.41 -16.99 5.48
C ASP A 120 5.53 -16.71 3.97
N ILE A 121 6.64 -16.08 3.55
CA ILE A 121 6.84 -15.65 2.15
C ILE A 121 6.89 -16.82 1.16
N ASP A 122 7.19 -18.03 1.63
CA ASP A 122 7.25 -19.27 0.87
C ASP A 122 6.06 -20.20 1.17
N ALA A 123 5.04 -19.73 1.89
CA ALA A 123 3.82 -20.50 2.12
C ALA A 123 3.11 -20.83 0.79
N PRO A 124 2.48 -22.02 0.68
CA PRO A 124 1.83 -22.44 -0.56
C PRO A 124 0.79 -21.44 -1.10
N GLU A 125 0.05 -20.77 -0.23
CA GLU A 125 -0.91 -19.71 -0.60
C GLU A 125 -0.22 -18.45 -1.11
N ALA A 126 0.95 -18.08 -0.56
CA ALA A 126 1.76 -16.99 -1.05
C ALA A 126 2.36 -17.31 -2.43
N MET A 127 2.87 -18.52 -2.61
CA MET A 127 3.41 -18.97 -3.90
C MET A 127 2.36 -18.93 -5.01
N ARG A 128 1.13 -19.39 -4.72
CA ARG A 128 0.02 -19.28 -5.69
C ARG A 128 -0.31 -17.82 -6.05
N MET A 129 -0.22 -16.92 -5.08
CA MET A 129 -0.41 -15.48 -5.32
C MET A 129 0.69 -14.94 -6.26
N TYR A 130 1.96 -15.31 -6.03
CA TYR A 130 3.08 -14.89 -6.88
C TYR A 130 2.97 -15.41 -8.30
N GLU A 131 2.49 -16.64 -8.51
CA GLU A 131 2.22 -17.20 -9.84
C GLU A 131 1.20 -16.36 -10.64
N VAL A 132 0.18 -15.81 -9.97
CA VAL A 132 -0.80 -14.91 -10.60
C VAL A 132 -0.18 -13.57 -10.95
N LEU A 133 0.78 -13.10 -10.15
CA LEU A 133 1.45 -11.79 -10.34
C LEU A 133 2.53 -11.82 -11.42
N GLU A 134 3.10 -12.99 -11.70
CA GLU A 134 4.24 -13.12 -12.60
C GLU A 134 3.96 -12.50 -13.98
N GLY A 135 4.75 -11.49 -14.34
CA GLY A 135 4.66 -10.77 -15.62
C GLY A 135 3.42 -9.86 -15.78
N ARG A 136 2.67 -9.58 -14.71
CA ARG A 136 1.46 -8.75 -14.75
C ARG A 136 1.61 -7.42 -14.00
N LEU A 137 2.28 -7.43 -12.86
CA LEU A 137 2.57 -6.27 -11.99
C LEU A 137 3.99 -6.33 -11.44
#